data_76a2b60d4bec53f079ce82ec39d99464
#
_entry.id   76a2b60d4bec53f079ce82ec39d99464
#
_cell.length_a   1.000
_cell.length_b   1.000
_cell.length_c   1.000
_cell.angle_alpha   90.00
_cell.angle_beta   90.00
_cell.angle_gamma   90.00
#
_symmetry.space_group_name_H-M   'P 1'
#
loop_
_entity.id
_entity.type
_entity.pdbx_description
1 polymer ?
#
loop_
_entity_poly.entity_id
_entity_poly.type
_entity_poly.pdbx_seq_one_letter_code
_entity_poly.pdbx_strand_id
1 'polypeptide(L)'
;MKIRRAFFSKKYGLAALVALSLVLIGGGAWIYRMVWAANFHPQQTTYLYIDQKRDYEALCRQLVDSAGCERLGSFRMLSRWLKYPAHLHTGRYAVRPSMSNLELLNNLRRGQQEAVHVTFNNIRLKSDLAERIADQLMLTSDELLTLLNDSAYCDSLGFTPTTIPCLFLPNTYECYWNLSAEQFMRRMKREYAAYWTDERKQLAAAIGLTPIEVSILASIVEEETAAAEELPLVAGLYINRLRKGIPLQADPTVKFAVGDFSLRRILFAHLEVDSPYNTYIHTGLPPGPLRIPSLRGLNSVLHYAHHSYLYMCAKEDFSGRHNFAKTLAEHNRNADRYRAALNR
;
A
#
# COMPACT_ATOMS: atom_id res chain seq x y z
N MET A 1 39.90 -79.82 15.74
CA MET A 1 40.15 -78.40 16.00
C MET A 1 39.78 -77.47 14.87
N LYS A 2 39.68 -77.88 13.59
CA LYS A 2 39.34 -77.01 12.44
C LYS A 2 37.85 -76.65 12.35
N ILE A 3 36.91 -77.49 12.81
CA ILE A 3 35.46 -77.24 12.68
C ILE A 3 34.94 -76.15 13.62
N ARG A 4 35.53 -76.02 14.83
CA ARG A 4 35.16 -74.97 15.79
C ARG A 4 35.56 -73.55 15.36
N ARG A 5 36.65 -73.37 14.64
CA ARG A 5 37.09 -72.06 14.09
C ARG A 5 36.18 -71.55 12.95
N ALA A 6 35.68 -72.43 12.09
CA ALA A 6 34.78 -72.05 11.00
C ALA A 6 33.38 -71.60 11.51
N PHE A 7 32.89 -72.24 12.59
CA PHE A 7 31.59 -71.87 13.19
C PHE A 7 31.65 -70.55 13.96
N PHE A 8 32.79 -70.27 14.62
CA PHE A 8 33.03 -68.98 15.27
C PHE A 8 33.16 -67.85 14.24
N SER A 9 33.85 -68.05 13.15
CA SER A 9 34.02 -67.08 12.05
C SER A 9 32.68 -66.70 11.39
N LYS A 10 31.78 -67.67 11.13
CA LYS A 10 30.44 -67.41 10.58
C LYS A 10 29.52 -66.66 11.53
N LYS A 11 29.59 -66.92 12.85
CA LYS A 11 28.81 -66.15 13.87
C LYS A 11 29.27 -64.72 13.97
N TYR A 12 30.56 -64.44 13.92
CA TYR A 12 31.10 -63.07 13.95
C TYR A 12 30.79 -62.33 12.62
N GLY A 13 30.81 -63.02 11.50
CA GLY A 13 30.41 -62.45 10.20
C GLY A 13 28.93 -62.05 10.18
N LEU A 14 28.03 -62.91 10.70
CA LEU A 14 26.60 -62.57 10.78
C LEU A 14 26.34 -61.42 11.75
N ALA A 15 27.02 -61.41 12.92
CA ALA A 15 26.91 -60.32 13.87
C ALA A 15 27.39 -58.95 13.31
N ALA A 16 28.50 -59.00 12.54
CA ALA A 16 29.01 -57.79 11.86
C ALA A 16 28.05 -57.29 10.79
N LEU A 17 27.41 -58.17 10.00
CA LEU A 17 26.40 -57.83 9.03
C LEU A 17 25.16 -57.23 9.68
N VAL A 18 24.67 -57.78 10.76
CA VAL A 18 23.54 -57.24 11.51
C VAL A 18 23.89 -55.87 12.09
N ALA A 19 25.07 -55.70 12.71
CA ALA A 19 25.52 -54.40 13.20
C ALA A 19 25.62 -53.35 12.09
N LEU A 20 26.18 -53.71 10.94
CA LEU A 20 26.24 -52.81 9.75
C LEU A 20 24.84 -52.44 9.24
N SER A 21 23.93 -53.42 9.18
CA SER A 21 22.53 -53.15 8.78
C SER A 21 21.81 -52.19 9.74
N LEU A 22 22.00 -52.35 11.06
CA LEU A 22 21.46 -51.43 12.08
C LEU A 22 22.04 -50.02 11.94
N VAL A 23 23.35 -49.90 11.69
CA VAL A 23 24.00 -48.60 11.44
C VAL A 23 23.45 -47.95 10.18
N LEU A 24 23.25 -48.68 9.11
CA LEU A 24 22.69 -48.17 7.83
C LEU A 24 21.22 -47.74 8.02
N ILE A 25 20.41 -48.56 8.69
CA ILE A 25 19.00 -48.22 8.99
C ILE A 25 18.94 -46.99 9.92
N GLY A 26 19.74 -46.96 10.99
CA GLY A 26 19.79 -45.85 11.90
C GLY A 26 20.26 -44.52 11.22
N GLY A 27 21.32 -44.64 10.42
CA GLY A 27 21.82 -43.53 9.59
C GLY A 27 20.80 -43.04 8.56
N GLY A 28 20.12 -43.96 7.87
CA GLY A 28 19.05 -43.64 6.94
C GLY A 28 17.87 -42.93 7.60
N ALA A 29 17.43 -43.47 8.76
CA ALA A 29 16.36 -42.85 9.54
C ALA A 29 16.75 -41.44 10.05
N TRP A 30 17.99 -41.27 10.48
CA TRP A 30 18.50 -39.96 10.90
C TRP A 30 18.54 -38.95 9.74
N ILE A 31 19.05 -39.37 8.55
CA ILE A 31 19.04 -38.51 7.35
C ILE A 31 17.61 -38.15 6.97
N TYR A 32 16.70 -39.15 6.94
CA TYR A 32 15.28 -38.90 6.65
C TYR A 32 14.68 -37.85 7.57
N ARG A 33 14.90 -37.99 8.89
CA ARG A 33 14.41 -37.03 9.90
C ARG A 33 15.05 -35.66 9.75
N MET A 34 16.29 -35.55 9.31
CA MET A 34 16.99 -34.30 9.11
C MET A 34 16.49 -33.57 7.86
N VAL A 35 16.16 -34.28 6.80
CA VAL A 35 15.92 -33.70 5.47
C VAL A 35 14.43 -33.60 5.15
N TRP A 36 13.68 -34.69 5.28
CA TRP A 36 12.32 -34.82 4.76
C TRP A 36 11.22 -34.87 5.80
N ALA A 37 11.52 -35.22 7.04
CA ALA A 37 10.51 -35.22 8.09
C ALA A 37 10.09 -33.79 8.42
N ALA A 38 8.81 -33.63 8.77
CA ALA A 38 8.28 -32.35 9.27
C ALA A 38 9.13 -31.81 10.42
N ASN A 39 9.47 -30.52 10.36
CA ASN A 39 10.28 -29.84 11.35
C ASN A 39 9.72 -28.50 11.80
N PHE A 40 8.73 -27.98 11.08
CA PHE A 40 8.10 -26.70 11.39
C PHE A 40 6.62 -26.92 11.68
N HIS A 41 6.17 -26.44 12.85
CA HIS A 41 4.81 -26.67 13.37
C HIS A 41 4.14 -25.38 13.86
N PRO A 42 4.09 -24.31 13.02
CA PRO A 42 3.31 -23.13 13.39
C PRO A 42 1.81 -23.50 13.39
N GLN A 43 1.00 -22.84 14.21
CA GLN A 43 -0.45 -23.06 14.28
C GLN A 43 -1.15 -22.75 12.93
N GLN A 44 -0.64 -21.74 12.24
CA GLN A 44 -1.06 -21.33 10.89
C GLN A 44 0.17 -20.94 10.07
N THR A 45 0.03 -20.74 8.77
CA THR A 45 1.13 -20.22 7.95
C THR A 45 1.71 -18.96 8.57
N THR A 46 2.99 -19.00 8.88
CA THR A 46 3.78 -17.86 9.38
C THR A 46 4.80 -17.42 8.34
N TYR A 47 5.44 -16.28 8.56
CA TYR A 47 6.33 -15.69 7.57
C TYR A 47 7.67 -15.33 8.19
N LEU A 48 8.73 -15.64 7.44
CA LEU A 48 10.10 -15.25 7.74
C LEU A 48 10.44 -14.02 6.89
N TYR A 49 11.12 -13.06 7.49
CA TYR A 49 11.55 -11.83 6.84
C TYR A 49 13.07 -11.78 6.81
N ILE A 50 13.65 -11.75 5.63
CA ILE A 50 15.10 -11.60 5.42
C ILE A 50 15.33 -10.23 4.82
N ASP A 51 15.89 -9.34 5.62
CA ASP A 51 16.17 -7.95 5.25
C ASP A 51 17.52 -7.79 4.51
N GLN A 52 17.91 -6.55 4.24
CA GLN A 52 19.18 -6.21 3.58
C GLN A 52 20.43 -6.71 4.32
N LYS A 53 20.35 -6.88 5.65
CA LYS A 53 21.49 -7.36 6.45
C LYS A 53 21.81 -8.83 6.19
N ARG A 54 20.81 -9.60 5.70
CA ARG A 54 20.93 -11.03 5.36
C ARG A 54 21.56 -11.82 6.53
N ASP A 55 21.09 -11.52 7.75
CA ASP A 55 21.60 -12.16 8.96
C ASP A 55 21.01 -13.58 9.11
N TYR A 56 21.89 -14.58 8.97
CA TYR A 56 21.51 -15.99 9.11
C TYR A 56 21.07 -16.33 10.54
N GLU A 57 21.69 -15.73 11.57
CA GLU A 57 21.30 -16.00 12.95
C GLU A 57 19.95 -15.34 13.29
N ALA A 58 19.65 -14.18 12.71
CA ALA A 58 18.32 -13.58 12.80
C ALA A 58 17.25 -14.47 12.16
N LEU A 59 17.54 -15.08 11.01
CA LEU A 59 16.66 -16.08 10.40
C LEU A 59 16.46 -17.28 11.33
N CYS A 60 17.54 -17.80 11.93
CA CYS A 60 17.45 -18.93 12.87
C CYS A 60 16.61 -18.59 14.11
N ARG A 61 16.66 -17.36 14.63
CA ARG A 61 15.78 -16.90 15.70
C ARG A 61 14.31 -16.92 15.26
N GLN A 62 13.98 -16.34 14.11
CA GLN A 62 12.61 -16.36 13.58
C GLN A 62 12.06 -17.78 13.41
N LEU A 63 12.91 -18.76 13.01
CA LEU A 63 12.50 -20.17 12.89
C LEU A 63 12.07 -20.76 14.23
N VAL A 64 12.72 -20.40 15.32
CA VAL A 64 12.37 -20.87 16.67
C VAL A 64 11.15 -20.12 17.20
N ASP A 65 11.20 -18.79 17.14
CA ASP A 65 10.25 -17.93 17.83
C ASP A 65 8.87 -17.90 17.15
N SER A 66 8.84 -18.02 15.80
CA SER A 66 7.62 -17.82 15.01
C SER A 66 7.21 -19.02 14.19
N ALA A 67 8.17 -19.84 13.72
CA ALA A 67 7.87 -20.94 12.79
C ALA A 67 7.73 -22.31 13.47
N GLY A 68 7.82 -22.39 14.80
CA GLY A 68 7.68 -23.63 15.55
C GLY A 68 8.70 -24.69 15.12
N CYS A 69 9.98 -24.28 14.95
CA CYS A 69 11.07 -25.17 14.57
C CYS A 69 11.43 -26.10 15.74
N GLU A 70 11.17 -27.40 15.60
CA GLU A 70 11.48 -28.36 16.65
C GLU A 70 12.99 -28.70 16.73
N ARG A 71 13.64 -28.83 15.58
CA ARG A 71 15.02 -29.33 15.47
C ARG A 71 15.89 -28.33 14.70
N LEU A 72 16.20 -27.20 15.31
CA LEU A 72 17.03 -26.14 14.71
C LEU A 72 18.42 -26.68 14.29
N GLY A 73 19.00 -27.60 15.08
CA GLY A 73 20.29 -28.22 14.76
C GLY A 73 20.27 -28.95 13.41
N SER A 74 19.18 -29.65 13.07
CA SER A 74 19.02 -30.32 11.78
C SER A 74 18.89 -29.33 10.61
N PHE A 75 18.16 -28.24 10.82
CA PHE A 75 18.07 -27.15 9.84
C PHE A 75 19.45 -26.52 9.59
N ARG A 76 20.17 -26.18 10.68
CA ARG A 76 21.52 -25.59 10.58
C ARG A 76 22.51 -26.51 9.85
N MET A 77 22.46 -27.81 10.11
CA MET A 77 23.33 -28.77 9.46
C MET A 77 23.03 -28.87 7.96
N LEU A 78 21.75 -29.03 7.58
CA LEU A 78 21.33 -29.12 6.18
C LEU A 78 21.62 -27.83 5.42
N SER A 79 21.35 -26.67 6.04
CA SER A 79 21.60 -25.36 5.43
C SER A 79 23.08 -25.13 5.13
N ARG A 80 23.99 -25.56 6.05
CA ARG A 80 25.43 -25.50 5.83
C ARG A 80 25.90 -26.43 4.71
N TRP A 81 25.36 -27.65 4.65
CA TRP A 81 25.64 -28.58 3.54
C TRP A 81 25.25 -28.01 2.19
N LEU A 82 24.13 -27.29 2.16
CA LEU A 82 23.64 -26.60 0.96
C LEU A 82 24.28 -25.22 0.74
N LYS A 83 25.25 -24.82 1.56
CA LYS A 83 25.96 -23.51 1.54
C LYS A 83 25.00 -22.30 1.59
N TYR A 84 23.80 -22.50 2.14
CA TYR A 84 22.77 -21.46 2.18
C TYR A 84 23.16 -20.24 3.00
N PRO A 85 23.87 -20.31 4.15
CA PRO A 85 24.25 -19.10 4.92
C PRO A 85 25.06 -18.06 4.15
N ALA A 86 25.70 -18.45 3.03
CA ALA A 86 26.44 -17.52 2.15
C ALA A 86 25.55 -16.93 1.02
N HIS A 87 24.32 -17.41 0.87
CA HIS A 87 23.45 -17.09 -0.28
C HIS A 87 22.01 -16.78 0.17
N LEU A 88 21.84 -15.95 1.21
CA LEU A 88 20.52 -15.50 1.64
C LEU A 88 19.94 -14.51 0.61
N HIS A 89 18.70 -14.75 0.22
CA HIS A 89 17.92 -13.83 -0.58
C HIS A 89 16.97 -13.03 0.32
N THR A 90 16.96 -11.71 0.18
CA THR A 90 16.00 -10.84 0.87
C THR A 90 14.57 -11.22 0.44
N GLY A 91 13.61 -11.07 1.36
CA GLY A 91 12.21 -11.32 1.04
C GLY A 91 11.38 -11.85 2.19
N ARG A 92 10.12 -12.11 1.91
CA ARG A 92 9.14 -12.70 2.82
C ARG A 92 8.84 -14.12 2.37
N TYR A 93 9.06 -15.10 3.25
CA TYR A 93 8.94 -16.53 2.94
C TYR A 93 7.95 -17.20 3.87
N ALA A 94 7.02 -17.96 3.32
CA ALA A 94 6.05 -18.70 4.10
C ALA A 94 6.64 -19.96 4.71
N VAL A 95 6.29 -20.21 5.96
CA VAL A 95 6.46 -21.50 6.64
C VAL A 95 5.09 -22.04 6.98
N ARG A 96 4.75 -23.14 6.33
CA ARG A 96 3.46 -23.83 6.53
C ARG A 96 3.60 -24.92 7.60
N PRO A 97 2.50 -25.29 8.27
CA PRO A 97 2.51 -26.45 9.16
C PRO A 97 3.03 -27.71 8.44
N SER A 98 3.82 -28.48 9.17
CA SER A 98 4.41 -29.74 8.71
C SER A 98 5.44 -29.65 7.57
N MET A 99 5.98 -28.46 7.26
CA MET A 99 7.07 -28.31 6.32
C MET A 99 8.33 -29.04 6.80
N SER A 100 9.07 -29.60 5.85
CA SER A 100 10.40 -30.19 6.09
C SER A 100 11.51 -29.13 5.95
N ASN A 101 12.71 -29.47 6.48
CA ASN A 101 13.88 -28.61 6.28
C ASN A 101 14.24 -28.41 4.80
N LEU A 102 14.14 -29.48 4.00
CA LEU A 102 14.48 -29.41 2.57
C LEU A 102 13.51 -28.50 1.81
N GLU A 103 12.21 -28.62 2.10
CA GLU A 103 11.18 -27.81 1.45
C GLU A 103 11.40 -26.32 1.74
N LEU A 104 11.56 -25.96 3.02
CA LEU A 104 11.82 -24.57 3.40
C LEU A 104 13.13 -24.05 2.77
N LEU A 105 14.23 -24.82 2.86
CA LEU A 105 15.50 -24.41 2.29
C LEU A 105 15.47 -24.27 0.77
N ASN A 106 14.69 -25.09 0.07
CA ASN A 106 14.49 -24.93 -1.37
C ASN A 106 13.75 -23.61 -1.69
N ASN A 107 12.71 -23.26 -0.93
CA ASN A 107 12.00 -21.99 -1.11
C ASN A 107 12.92 -20.81 -0.87
N LEU A 108 13.67 -20.84 0.24
CA LEU A 108 14.62 -19.79 0.61
C LEU A 108 15.75 -19.63 -0.43
N ARG A 109 16.34 -20.73 -0.89
CA ARG A 109 17.43 -20.72 -1.89
C ARG A 109 16.99 -20.26 -3.28
N ARG A 110 15.77 -20.58 -3.67
CA ARG A 110 15.19 -20.18 -4.97
C ARG A 110 14.59 -18.77 -4.92
N GLY A 111 14.56 -18.12 -3.75
CA GLY A 111 13.90 -16.84 -3.58
C GLY A 111 12.38 -16.91 -3.83
N GLN A 112 11.75 -18.02 -3.51
CA GLN A 112 10.29 -18.21 -3.67
C GLN A 112 9.56 -17.45 -2.56
N GLN A 113 9.44 -16.14 -2.75
CA GLN A 113 8.75 -15.24 -1.85
C GLN A 113 7.23 -15.38 -1.97
N GLU A 114 6.52 -15.09 -0.89
CA GLU A 114 5.09 -14.79 -0.94
C GLU A 114 4.85 -13.28 -0.90
N ALA A 115 3.92 -12.84 -1.76
CA ALA A 115 3.56 -11.42 -1.83
C ALA A 115 2.89 -10.94 -0.54
N VAL A 116 3.06 -9.66 -0.23
CA VAL A 116 2.27 -8.92 0.77
C VAL A 116 1.18 -8.13 0.06
N HIS A 117 0.07 -7.91 0.74
CA HIS A 117 -1.00 -7.05 0.27
C HIS A 117 -0.79 -5.64 0.83
N VAL A 118 -0.19 -4.78 0.01
CA VAL A 118 0.07 -3.38 0.38
C VAL A 118 -1.19 -2.57 0.16
N THR A 119 -1.72 -1.98 1.23
CA THR A 119 -2.95 -1.18 1.18
C THR A 119 -2.71 0.23 1.69
N PHE A 120 -3.14 1.21 0.92
CA PHE A 120 -3.21 2.60 1.37
C PHE A 120 -4.53 3.23 0.91
N ASN A 121 -5.08 4.05 1.77
CA ASN A 121 -6.28 4.86 1.54
C ASN A 121 -6.26 6.07 2.47
N ASN A 122 -7.09 7.06 2.19
CA ASN A 122 -7.25 8.24 3.03
C ASN A 122 -5.93 8.96 3.37
N ILE A 123 -5.04 9.09 2.40
CA ILE A 123 -3.72 9.72 2.54
C ILE A 123 -3.81 11.19 2.14
N ARG A 124 -3.32 12.06 3.02
CA ARG A 124 -3.28 13.52 2.76
C ARG A 124 -1.88 13.99 2.38
N LEU A 125 -0.89 13.67 3.16
CA LEU A 125 0.48 14.12 2.95
C LEU A 125 1.37 13.02 2.36
N LYS A 126 2.44 13.43 1.68
CA LYS A 126 3.46 12.51 1.17
C LYS A 126 4.15 11.74 2.30
N SER A 127 4.33 12.37 3.47
CA SER A 127 4.83 11.73 4.68
C SER A 127 3.95 10.57 5.12
N ASP A 128 2.62 10.80 5.18
CA ASP A 128 1.66 9.77 5.59
C ASP A 128 1.68 8.58 4.63
N LEU A 129 1.85 8.85 3.31
CA LEU A 129 2.02 7.80 2.31
C LEU A 129 3.29 7.00 2.56
N ALA A 130 4.41 7.69 2.73
CA ALA A 130 5.72 7.05 2.89
C ALA A 130 5.78 6.18 4.14
N GLU A 131 5.27 6.66 5.27
CA GLU A 131 5.15 5.89 6.50
C GLU A 131 4.24 4.66 6.31
N ARG A 132 3.05 4.86 5.72
CA ARG A 132 2.10 3.78 5.46
C ARG A 132 2.66 2.67 4.58
N ILE A 133 3.51 3.00 3.61
CA ILE A 133 4.16 2.02 2.73
C ILE A 133 5.34 1.35 3.44
N ALA A 134 6.15 2.11 4.18
CA ALA A 134 7.27 1.59 4.95
C ALA A 134 6.83 0.58 6.05
N ASP A 135 5.67 0.78 6.66
CA ASP A 135 5.09 -0.17 7.62
C ASP A 135 4.77 -1.54 7.00
N GLN A 136 4.64 -1.63 5.68
CA GLN A 136 4.19 -2.82 4.97
C GLN A 136 5.28 -3.47 4.11
N LEU A 137 6.33 -2.73 3.76
CA LEU A 137 7.45 -3.16 2.90
C LEU A 137 8.79 -3.01 3.62
N MET A 138 9.85 -3.52 3.02
CA MET A 138 11.21 -3.41 3.56
C MET A 138 11.82 -2.02 3.35
N LEU A 139 11.34 -1.26 2.38
CA LEU A 139 11.81 0.11 2.11
C LEU A 139 11.51 1.03 3.30
N THR A 140 12.31 2.08 3.46
CA THR A 140 12.10 3.08 4.50
C THR A 140 11.24 4.26 4.00
N SER A 141 10.62 4.98 4.93
CA SER A 141 9.87 6.20 4.61
C SER A 141 10.76 7.26 3.96
N ASP A 142 12.00 7.40 4.43
CA ASP A 142 12.97 8.38 3.89
C ASP A 142 13.36 8.08 2.44
N GLU A 143 13.57 6.79 2.10
CA GLU A 143 13.85 6.39 0.71
C GLU A 143 12.69 6.78 -0.22
N LEU A 144 11.45 6.55 0.20
CA LEU A 144 10.30 6.91 -0.61
C LEU A 144 10.09 8.43 -0.68
N LEU A 145 10.22 9.14 0.46
CA LEU A 145 10.09 10.60 0.51
C LEU A 145 11.14 11.31 -0.34
N THR A 146 12.36 10.78 -0.38
CA THR A 146 13.42 11.30 -1.25
C THR A 146 12.97 11.30 -2.71
N LEU A 147 12.43 10.19 -3.21
CA LEU A 147 11.91 10.11 -4.57
C LEU A 147 10.69 11.00 -4.81
N LEU A 148 9.78 11.11 -3.83
CA LEU A 148 8.57 11.95 -3.93
C LEU A 148 8.86 13.44 -3.91
N ASN A 149 10.06 13.85 -3.48
CA ASN A 149 10.51 15.25 -3.43
C ASN A 149 11.56 15.58 -4.50
N ASP A 150 12.11 14.59 -5.19
CA ASP A 150 13.07 14.79 -6.28
C ASP A 150 12.32 15.26 -7.54
N SER A 151 12.57 16.51 -7.93
CA SER A 151 11.94 17.13 -9.10
C SER A 151 12.29 16.42 -10.40
N ALA A 152 13.54 15.99 -10.60
CA ALA A 152 13.95 15.29 -11.82
C ALA A 152 13.33 13.91 -11.92
N TYR A 153 13.24 13.19 -10.78
CA TYR A 153 12.57 11.90 -10.73
C TYR A 153 11.07 12.02 -10.99
N CYS A 154 10.39 12.97 -10.34
CA CYS A 154 8.97 13.23 -10.57
C CYS A 154 8.69 13.59 -12.03
N ASP A 155 9.51 14.46 -12.64
CA ASP A 155 9.37 14.86 -14.05
C ASP A 155 9.53 13.67 -15.00
N SER A 156 10.45 12.76 -14.73
CA SER A 156 10.61 11.51 -15.49
C SER A 156 9.35 10.61 -15.48
N LEU A 157 8.49 10.77 -14.45
CA LEU A 157 7.21 10.10 -14.34
C LEU A 157 6.04 10.94 -14.91
N GLY A 158 6.28 12.18 -15.36
CA GLY A 158 5.28 13.11 -15.87
C GLY A 158 4.51 13.86 -14.76
N PHE A 159 5.15 14.09 -13.61
CA PHE A 159 4.61 14.81 -12.47
C PHE A 159 5.62 15.82 -11.93
N THR A 160 5.16 16.72 -11.07
CA THR A 160 6.02 17.55 -10.22
C THR A 160 5.97 17.00 -8.78
N PRO A 161 6.88 17.43 -7.87
CA PRO A 161 6.75 17.07 -6.45
C PRO A 161 5.41 17.47 -5.81
N THR A 162 4.71 18.45 -6.39
CA THR A 162 3.38 18.89 -5.94
C THR A 162 2.26 17.99 -6.48
N THR A 163 2.40 17.48 -7.70
CA THR A 163 1.37 16.67 -8.36
C THR A 163 1.62 15.16 -8.27
N ILE A 164 2.80 14.72 -7.79
CA ILE A 164 3.13 13.29 -7.67
C ILE A 164 2.12 12.48 -6.82
N PRO A 165 1.41 13.05 -5.83
CA PRO A 165 0.34 12.32 -5.14
C PRO A 165 -0.78 11.84 -6.08
N CYS A 166 -1.00 12.50 -7.23
CA CYS A 166 -1.96 12.06 -8.25
C CYS A 166 -1.59 10.73 -8.93
N LEU A 167 -0.31 10.30 -8.83
CA LEU A 167 0.15 9.01 -9.34
C LEU A 167 -0.49 7.83 -8.59
N PHE A 168 -0.82 8.01 -7.31
CA PHE A 168 -1.26 6.94 -6.43
C PHE A 168 -2.76 6.77 -6.49
N LEU A 169 -3.18 5.53 -6.68
CA LEU A 169 -4.60 5.16 -6.68
C LEU A 169 -4.86 4.27 -5.46
N PRO A 170 -5.74 4.67 -4.53
CA PRO A 170 -6.05 3.87 -3.36
C PRO A 170 -6.60 2.49 -3.75
N ASN A 171 -5.86 1.44 -3.38
CA ASN A 171 -6.21 0.05 -3.65
C ASN A 171 -5.37 -0.87 -2.73
N THR A 172 -5.55 -2.17 -2.90
CA THR A 172 -4.69 -3.22 -2.34
C THR A 172 -3.85 -3.82 -3.47
N TYR A 173 -2.53 -3.77 -3.32
CA TYR A 173 -1.56 -4.21 -4.32
C TYR A 173 -0.79 -5.42 -3.82
N GLU A 174 -0.72 -6.47 -4.61
CA GLU A 174 0.19 -7.58 -4.35
C GLU A 174 1.62 -7.16 -4.72
N CYS A 175 2.51 -7.14 -3.74
CA CYS A 175 3.90 -6.74 -3.89
C CYS A 175 4.82 -7.73 -3.19
N TYR A 176 6.05 -7.89 -3.67
CA TYR A 176 7.08 -8.53 -2.88
C TYR A 176 7.55 -7.57 -1.77
N TRP A 177 7.70 -8.11 -0.57
CA TRP A 177 8.04 -7.32 0.61
C TRP A 177 9.36 -6.53 0.48
N ASN A 178 10.31 -7.06 -0.29
CA ASN A 178 11.64 -6.49 -0.51
C ASN A 178 11.72 -5.53 -1.72
N LEU A 179 10.60 -5.00 -2.19
CA LEU A 179 10.63 -3.96 -3.23
C LEU A 179 11.42 -2.74 -2.74
N SER A 180 12.28 -2.19 -3.61
CA SER A 180 12.88 -0.87 -3.38
C SER A 180 11.85 0.24 -3.61
N ALA A 181 12.12 1.44 -3.10
CA ALA A 181 11.28 2.62 -3.32
C ALA A 181 11.06 2.89 -4.81
N GLU A 182 12.12 2.79 -5.64
CA GLU A 182 11.99 2.95 -7.09
C GLU A 182 11.13 1.85 -7.74
N GLN A 183 11.25 0.58 -7.30
CA GLN A 183 10.43 -0.51 -7.82
C GLN A 183 8.96 -0.30 -7.47
N PHE A 184 8.68 0.18 -6.25
CA PHE A 184 7.34 0.55 -5.82
C PHE A 184 6.79 1.69 -6.68
N MET A 185 7.55 2.77 -6.89
CA MET A 185 7.13 3.89 -7.75
C MET A 185 6.85 3.45 -9.19
N ARG A 186 7.71 2.58 -9.77
CA ARG A 186 7.47 1.99 -11.10
C ARG A 186 6.19 1.14 -11.14
N ARG A 187 5.88 0.42 -10.06
CA ARG A 187 4.62 -0.32 -9.94
C ARG A 187 3.44 0.66 -9.93
N MET A 188 3.47 1.71 -9.14
CA MET A 188 2.41 2.73 -9.11
C MET A 188 2.23 3.41 -10.46
N LYS A 189 3.31 3.68 -11.20
CA LYS A 189 3.21 4.23 -12.56
C LYS A 189 2.47 3.28 -13.52
N ARG A 190 2.68 1.97 -13.42
CA ARG A 190 1.93 0.99 -14.22
C ARG A 190 0.45 0.97 -13.85
N GLU A 191 0.12 0.99 -12.57
CA GLU A 191 -1.26 1.02 -12.09
C GLU A 191 -1.98 2.30 -12.53
N TYR A 192 -1.30 3.45 -12.45
CA TYR A 192 -1.80 4.72 -12.97
C TYR A 192 -2.08 4.65 -14.47
N ALA A 193 -1.14 4.12 -15.25
CA ALA A 193 -1.31 3.97 -16.70
C ALA A 193 -2.45 3.01 -17.06
N ALA A 194 -2.61 1.93 -16.29
CA ALA A 194 -3.71 0.98 -16.47
C ALA A 194 -5.09 1.59 -16.13
N TYR A 195 -5.14 2.45 -15.10
CA TYR A 195 -6.38 3.15 -14.74
C TYR A 195 -6.77 4.19 -15.80
N TRP A 196 -5.81 5.01 -16.25
CA TRP A 196 -6.04 6.08 -17.23
C TRP A 196 -6.06 5.52 -18.66
N THR A 197 -7.09 4.72 -18.97
CA THR A 197 -7.36 4.24 -20.31
C THR A 197 -7.66 5.40 -21.27
N ASP A 198 -7.61 5.15 -22.57
CA ASP A 198 -7.91 6.18 -23.56
C ASP A 198 -9.36 6.69 -23.43
N GLU A 199 -10.30 5.83 -23.05
CA GLU A 199 -11.67 6.22 -22.73
C GLU A 199 -11.73 7.24 -21.58
N ARG A 200 -11.05 6.97 -20.45
CA ARG A 200 -11.02 7.90 -19.31
C ARG A 200 -10.30 9.21 -19.63
N LYS A 201 -9.24 9.16 -20.43
CA LYS A 201 -8.57 10.38 -20.93
C LYS A 201 -9.50 11.19 -21.84
N GLN A 202 -10.29 10.55 -22.70
CA GLN A 202 -11.29 11.22 -23.52
C GLN A 202 -12.39 11.87 -22.68
N LEU A 203 -12.88 11.19 -21.61
CA LEU A 203 -13.83 11.78 -20.67
C LEU A 203 -13.23 13.02 -19.98
N ALA A 204 -11.99 12.94 -19.51
CA ALA A 204 -11.30 14.09 -18.92
C ALA A 204 -11.16 15.25 -19.92
N ALA A 205 -10.72 14.97 -21.14
CA ALA A 205 -10.60 15.98 -22.21
C ALA A 205 -11.95 16.62 -22.58
N ALA A 206 -13.06 15.85 -22.58
CA ALA A 206 -14.40 16.38 -22.82
C ALA A 206 -14.87 17.36 -21.73
N ILE A 207 -14.35 17.23 -20.52
CA ILE A 207 -14.57 18.19 -19.43
C ILE A 207 -13.66 19.42 -19.58
N GLY A 208 -12.57 19.31 -20.32
CA GLY A 208 -11.50 20.30 -20.46
C GLY A 208 -10.40 20.16 -19.38
N LEU A 209 -10.21 18.95 -18.85
CA LEU A 209 -9.24 18.65 -17.80
C LEU A 209 -8.26 17.55 -18.24
N THR A 210 -7.02 17.64 -17.74
CA THR A 210 -6.05 16.55 -17.81
C THR A 210 -6.32 15.50 -16.72
N PRO A 211 -5.75 14.28 -16.80
CA PRO A 211 -5.81 13.29 -15.73
C PRO A 211 -5.35 13.81 -14.35
N ILE A 212 -4.33 14.66 -14.32
CA ILE A 212 -3.83 15.29 -13.10
C ILE A 212 -4.87 16.25 -12.53
N GLU A 213 -5.44 17.12 -13.37
CA GLU A 213 -6.46 18.08 -12.97
C GLU A 213 -7.75 17.40 -12.49
N VAL A 214 -8.14 16.28 -13.11
CA VAL A 214 -9.24 15.43 -12.60
C VAL A 214 -8.92 14.94 -11.19
N SER A 215 -7.69 14.50 -10.93
CA SER A 215 -7.27 14.06 -9.58
C SER A 215 -7.29 15.20 -8.57
N ILE A 216 -6.84 16.39 -8.96
CA ILE A 216 -6.88 17.59 -8.11
C ILE A 216 -8.32 17.93 -7.77
N LEU A 217 -9.21 18.02 -8.77
CA LEU A 217 -10.62 18.34 -8.55
C LEU A 217 -11.31 17.27 -7.69
N ALA A 218 -11.04 15.98 -7.95
CA ALA A 218 -11.58 14.88 -7.17
C ALA A 218 -11.19 14.97 -5.69
N SER A 219 -9.95 15.39 -5.39
CA SER A 219 -9.50 15.58 -4.01
C SER A 219 -10.25 16.70 -3.28
N ILE A 220 -10.68 17.74 -3.99
CA ILE A 220 -11.49 18.82 -3.45
C ILE A 220 -12.92 18.32 -3.20
N VAL A 221 -13.51 17.67 -4.20
CA VAL A 221 -14.90 17.14 -4.15
C VAL A 221 -15.08 16.18 -2.97
N GLU A 222 -14.11 15.30 -2.70
CA GLU A 222 -14.16 14.36 -1.57
C GLU A 222 -14.01 15.01 -0.20
N GLU A 223 -13.38 16.18 -0.11
CA GLU A 223 -13.26 16.92 1.14
C GLU A 223 -14.51 17.80 1.42
N GLU A 224 -15.36 18.01 0.42
CA GLU A 224 -16.60 18.82 0.57
C GLU A 224 -17.75 18.00 1.13
N THR A 225 -17.89 16.74 0.72
CA THR A 225 -19.03 15.92 1.15
C THR A 225 -18.64 14.48 1.44
N ALA A 226 -19.18 13.96 2.54
CA ALA A 226 -19.12 12.54 2.86
C ALA A 226 -20.23 11.73 2.17
N ALA A 227 -21.27 12.40 1.64
CA ALA A 227 -22.39 11.79 0.96
C ALA A 227 -21.98 11.36 -0.46
N ALA A 228 -21.80 10.05 -0.66
CA ALA A 228 -21.29 9.51 -1.91
C ALA A 228 -22.16 9.86 -3.13
N GLU A 229 -23.47 10.00 -2.94
CA GLU A 229 -24.44 10.38 -3.97
C GLU A 229 -24.34 11.85 -4.38
N GLU A 230 -23.73 12.71 -3.55
CA GLU A 230 -23.52 14.12 -3.89
C GLU A 230 -22.23 14.38 -4.65
N LEU A 231 -21.25 13.45 -4.62
CA LEU A 231 -19.97 13.66 -5.29
C LEU A 231 -20.09 14.10 -6.76
N PRO A 232 -20.93 13.48 -7.61
CA PRO A 232 -21.11 13.92 -8.99
C PRO A 232 -21.76 15.31 -9.10
N LEU A 233 -22.63 15.68 -8.15
CA LEU A 233 -23.26 17.01 -8.11
C LEU A 233 -22.24 18.09 -7.73
N VAL A 234 -21.44 17.83 -6.70
CA VAL A 234 -20.37 18.75 -6.26
C VAL A 234 -19.33 18.91 -7.37
N ALA A 235 -18.94 17.79 -8.04
CA ALA A 235 -18.04 17.83 -9.19
C ALA A 235 -18.60 18.74 -10.30
N GLY A 236 -19.88 18.58 -10.65
CA GLY A 236 -20.55 19.39 -11.65
C GLY A 236 -20.61 20.88 -11.28
N LEU A 237 -20.82 21.20 -10.00
CA LEU A 237 -20.78 22.58 -9.51
C LEU A 237 -19.40 23.21 -9.73
N TYR A 238 -18.33 22.53 -9.35
CA TYR A 238 -16.97 23.05 -9.52
C TYR A 238 -16.55 23.13 -10.99
N ILE A 239 -16.93 22.17 -11.84
CA ILE A 239 -16.71 22.24 -13.29
C ILE A 239 -17.45 23.46 -13.89
N ASN A 240 -18.66 23.77 -13.43
CA ASN A 240 -19.38 24.97 -13.87
C ASN A 240 -18.68 26.26 -13.46
N ARG A 241 -18.11 26.31 -12.23
CA ARG A 241 -17.31 27.47 -11.77
C ARG A 241 -16.03 27.62 -12.57
N LEU A 242 -15.28 26.54 -12.81
CA LEU A 242 -14.07 26.54 -13.66
C LEU A 242 -14.38 27.10 -15.05
N ARG A 243 -15.42 26.61 -15.72
CA ARG A 243 -15.82 27.05 -17.06
C ARG A 243 -16.21 28.52 -17.12
N LYS A 244 -16.67 29.10 -16.01
CA LYS A 244 -17.04 30.52 -15.90
C LYS A 244 -15.92 31.41 -15.37
N GLY A 245 -14.75 30.87 -15.06
CA GLY A 245 -13.65 31.61 -14.45
C GLY A 245 -13.98 32.13 -13.03
N ILE A 246 -14.93 31.50 -12.35
CA ILE A 246 -15.32 31.84 -10.98
C ILE A 246 -14.37 31.12 -10.02
N PRO A 247 -13.78 31.78 -8.98
CA PRO A 247 -13.00 31.11 -7.95
C PRO A 247 -13.77 29.94 -7.33
N LEU A 248 -13.11 28.80 -7.04
CA LEU A 248 -13.80 27.62 -6.51
C LEU A 248 -14.39 27.89 -5.12
N GLN A 249 -13.71 28.70 -4.28
CA GLN A 249 -14.12 29.04 -2.92
C GLN A 249 -14.45 27.79 -2.09
N ALA A 250 -13.56 26.81 -2.17
CA ALA A 250 -13.68 25.55 -1.48
C ALA A 250 -12.96 25.63 -0.13
N ASP A 251 -13.69 25.54 0.98
CA ASP A 251 -13.14 25.60 2.34
C ASP A 251 -12.00 24.59 2.58
N PRO A 252 -12.04 23.34 2.05
CA PRO A 252 -10.94 22.40 2.18
C PRO A 252 -9.61 22.90 1.61
N THR A 253 -9.63 23.72 0.57
CA THR A 253 -8.41 24.31 -0.01
C THR A 253 -7.77 25.32 0.90
N VAL A 254 -8.56 26.09 1.63
CA VAL A 254 -8.10 27.03 2.67
C VAL A 254 -7.52 26.26 3.85
N LYS A 255 -8.22 25.22 4.31
CA LYS A 255 -7.73 24.34 5.38
C LYS A 255 -6.35 23.75 5.04
N PHE A 256 -6.17 23.32 3.78
CA PHE A 256 -4.90 22.81 3.28
C PHE A 256 -3.83 23.92 3.20
N ALA A 257 -4.21 25.13 2.77
CA ALA A 257 -3.33 26.29 2.69
C ALA A 257 -2.79 26.71 4.06
N VAL A 258 -3.65 26.67 5.09
CA VAL A 258 -3.27 26.95 6.49
C VAL A 258 -2.38 25.84 7.07
N GLY A 259 -2.55 24.60 6.62
CA GLY A 259 -1.80 23.43 7.12
C GLY A 259 -2.30 22.90 8.47
N ASP A 260 -3.39 23.44 9.01
CA ASP A 260 -4.02 22.95 10.24
C ASP A 260 -5.28 22.12 9.91
N PHE A 261 -5.11 20.82 9.89
CA PHE A 261 -6.19 19.88 9.59
C PHE A 261 -7.14 19.62 10.77
N SER A 262 -6.85 20.17 11.95
CA SER A 262 -7.74 20.11 13.12
C SER A 262 -8.86 21.14 13.09
N LEU A 263 -8.74 22.17 12.24
CA LEU A 263 -9.74 23.23 12.10
C LEU A 263 -11.13 22.63 11.79
N ARG A 264 -12.09 22.93 12.66
CA ARG A 264 -13.50 22.56 12.47
C ARG A 264 -14.31 23.60 11.68
N ARG A 265 -13.80 24.84 11.63
CA ARG A 265 -14.45 25.98 10.96
C ARG A 265 -13.41 26.90 10.34
N ILE A 266 -13.64 27.31 9.11
CA ILE A 266 -12.87 28.35 8.45
C ILE A 266 -13.38 29.71 8.92
N LEU A 267 -12.47 30.56 9.40
CA LEU A 267 -12.73 31.93 9.80
C LEU A 267 -12.32 32.92 8.69
N PHE A 268 -12.81 34.14 8.72
CA PHE A 268 -12.48 35.18 7.74
C PHE A 268 -10.96 35.36 7.55
N ALA A 269 -10.21 35.41 8.67
CA ALA A 269 -8.76 35.52 8.63
C ALA A 269 -8.05 34.39 7.85
N HIS A 270 -8.64 33.19 7.83
CA HIS A 270 -8.10 32.08 7.07
C HIS A 270 -8.31 32.25 5.54
N LEU A 271 -9.37 32.99 5.13
CA LEU A 271 -9.68 33.23 3.72
C LEU A 271 -8.66 34.17 3.04
N GLU A 272 -7.87 34.89 3.83
CA GLU A 272 -6.87 35.85 3.38
C GLU A 272 -5.46 35.27 3.30
N VAL A 273 -5.29 33.98 3.66
CA VAL A 273 -3.98 33.32 3.62
C VAL A 273 -3.43 33.33 2.18
N ASP A 274 -2.25 33.92 2.01
CA ASP A 274 -1.55 33.96 0.73
C ASP A 274 -0.91 32.58 0.46
N SER A 275 -1.63 31.79 -0.30
CA SER A 275 -1.19 30.46 -0.70
C SER A 275 -1.79 30.11 -2.06
N PRO A 276 -1.04 29.49 -2.98
CA PRO A 276 -1.56 29.05 -4.27
C PRO A 276 -2.68 27.99 -4.15
N TYR A 277 -2.84 27.39 -2.96
CA TYR A 277 -3.97 26.50 -2.67
C TYR A 277 -5.25 27.25 -2.29
N ASN A 278 -5.19 28.53 -1.93
CA ASN A 278 -6.37 29.28 -1.50
C ASN A 278 -7.26 29.65 -2.70
N THR A 279 -8.30 28.86 -2.93
CA THR A 279 -9.25 29.06 -4.04
C THR A 279 -10.29 30.16 -3.79
N TYR A 280 -10.19 30.96 -2.70
CA TYR A 280 -10.95 32.17 -2.52
C TYR A 280 -10.29 33.36 -3.21
N ILE A 281 -8.96 33.38 -3.27
CA ILE A 281 -8.16 34.46 -3.87
C ILE A 281 -7.60 34.10 -5.25
N HIS A 282 -7.40 32.80 -5.53
CA HIS A 282 -6.92 32.32 -6.81
C HIS A 282 -8.04 31.60 -7.59
N THR A 283 -8.14 31.92 -8.90
CA THR A 283 -9.06 31.24 -9.82
C THR A 283 -8.44 29.95 -10.37
N GLY A 284 -9.28 29.01 -10.77
CA GLY A 284 -8.83 27.73 -11.31
C GLY A 284 -8.60 26.68 -10.22
N LEU A 285 -7.89 25.62 -10.59
CA LEU A 285 -7.50 24.53 -9.68
C LEU A 285 -6.23 24.93 -8.90
N PRO A 286 -6.08 24.45 -7.66
CA PRO A 286 -4.83 24.59 -6.93
C PRO A 286 -3.70 23.79 -7.61
N PRO A 287 -2.41 24.03 -7.27
CA PRO A 287 -1.27 23.43 -7.96
C PRO A 287 -1.13 21.91 -7.75
N GLY A 288 -1.84 21.34 -6.82
CA GLY A 288 -1.82 19.91 -6.50
C GLY A 288 -3.04 19.46 -5.70
N PRO A 289 -3.20 18.14 -5.50
CA PRO A 289 -4.35 17.59 -4.79
C PRO A 289 -4.24 17.85 -3.28
N LEU A 290 -5.39 17.96 -2.60
CA LEU A 290 -5.48 18.11 -1.15
C LEU A 290 -5.25 16.79 -0.40
N ARG A 291 -5.45 15.68 -1.10
CA ARG A 291 -5.25 14.30 -0.68
C ARG A 291 -5.16 13.39 -1.90
N ILE A 292 -4.72 12.17 -1.72
CA ILE A 292 -4.85 11.15 -2.75
C ILE A 292 -6.33 10.79 -2.89
N PRO A 293 -6.98 11.13 -4.03
CA PRO A 293 -8.41 10.88 -4.22
C PRO A 293 -8.71 9.39 -4.37
N SER A 294 -9.88 8.95 -3.92
CA SER A 294 -10.35 7.60 -4.15
C SER A 294 -10.74 7.38 -5.62
N LEU A 295 -10.84 6.11 -6.04
CA LEU A 295 -11.37 5.77 -7.37
C LEU A 295 -12.80 6.28 -7.55
N ARG A 296 -13.59 6.36 -6.47
CA ARG A 296 -14.94 6.93 -6.49
C ARG A 296 -14.90 8.43 -6.76
N GLY A 297 -14.00 9.16 -6.10
CA GLY A 297 -13.80 10.59 -6.33
C GLY A 297 -13.41 10.88 -7.78
N LEU A 298 -12.44 10.14 -8.33
CA LEU A 298 -12.05 10.24 -9.73
C LEU A 298 -13.23 9.98 -10.68
N ASN A 299 -13.97 8.90 -10.45
CA ASN A 299 -15.13 8.58 -11.27
C ASN A 299 -16.25 9.63 -11.15
N SER A 300 -16.43 10.25 -9.98
CA SER A 300 -17.44 11.30 -9.80
C SER A 300 -17.14 12.56 -10.61
N VAL A 301 -15.88 12.87 -10.86
CA VAL A 301 -15.46 13.97 -11.75
C VAL A 301 -15.61 13.56 -13.20
N LEU A 302 -15.17 12.38 -13.60
CA LEU A 302 -15.27 11.90 -14.99
C LEU A 302 -16.74 11.75 -15.44
N HIS A 303 -17.65 11.42 -14.51
CA HIS A 303 -19.09 11.23 -14.73
C HIS A 303 -19.90 12.23 -13.90
N TYR A 304 -19.47 13.50 -13.89
CA TYR A 304 -20.14 14.53 -13.14
C TYR A 304 -21.60 14.73 -13.55
N ALA A 305 -22.44 15.16 -12.62
CA ALA A 305 -23.84 15.46 -12.91
C ALA A 305 -23.98 16.75 -13.71
N HIS A 306 -24.66 16.70 -14.84
CA HIS A 306 -24.93 17.86 -15.71
C HIS A 306 -26.05 18.71 -15.13
N HIS A 307 -25.71 19.90 -14.66
CA HIS A 307 -26.65 20.90 -14.12
C HIS A 307 -26.04 22.30 -14.21
N SER A 308 -26.77 23.31 -13.76
CA SER A 308 -26.33 24.72 -13.79
C SER A 308 -26.06 25.31 -12.39
N TYR A 309 -25.87 24.47 -11.36
CA TYR A 309 -25.56 24.95 -10.02
C TYR A 309 -24.17 25.59 -9.98
N LEU A 310 -24.07 26.68 -9.19
CA LEU A 310 -22.83 27.41 -8.93
C LEU A 310 -22.54 27.56 -7.44
N TYR A 311 -23.52 27.27 -6.57
CA TYR A 311 -23.46 27.43 -5.13
C TYR A 311 -24.02 26.19 -4.43
N MET A 312 -23.49 25.92 -3.24
CA MET A 312 -24.04 24.95 -2.30
C MET A 312 -23.89 25.44 -0.87
N CYS A 313 -24.71 24.96 0.02
CA CYS A 313 -24.58 25.13 1.46
C CYS A 313 -25.17 23.93 2.19
N ALA A 314 -24.75 23.69 3.43
CA ALA A 314 -25.28 22.61 4.23
C ALA A 314 -26.82 22.71 4.36
N LYS A 315 -27.48 21.55 4.37
CA LYS A 315 -28.93 21.46 4.59
C LYS A 315 -29.31 21.75 6.02
N GLU A 316 -30.45 22.38 6.17
CA GLU A 316 -31.08 22.75 7.43
C GLU A 316 -31.56 21.55 8.28
N ASP A 317 -31.62 20.34 7.72
CA ASP A 317 -31.98 19.09 8.39
C ASP A 317 -30.79 18.38 9.07
N PHE A 318 -29.58 18.96 8.97
CA PHE A 318 -28.33 18.41 9.51
C PHE A 318 -27.98 17.00 9.03
N SER A 319 -28.50 16.61 7.86
CA SER A 319 -28.23 15.30 7.22
C SER A 319 -26.80 15.13 6.73
N GLY A 320 -25.94 16.17 6.80
CA GLY A 320 -24.62 16.21 6.20
C GLY A 320 -24.65 16.38 4.68
N ARG A 321 -25.82 16.67 4.11
CA ARG A 321 -26.04 16.95 2.68
C ARG A 321 -26.10 18.46 2.41
N HIS A 322 -26.19 18.81 1.12
CA HIS A 322 -26.17 20.20 0.64
C HIS A 322 -27.46 20.57 -0.08
N ASN A 323 -27.83 21.83 0.03
CA ASN A 323 -28.73 22.52 -0.88
C ASN A 323 -27.92 23.17 -1.98
N PHE A 324 -28.21 22.81 -3.23
CA PHE A 324 -27.56 23.38 -4.43
C PHE A 324 -28.38 24.54 -4.97
N ALA A 325 -27.70 25.56 -5.50
CA ALA A 325 -28.33 26.76 -6.04
C ALA A 325 -27.66 27.24 -7.35
N LYS A 326 -28.46 27.80 -8.25
CA LYS A 326 -28.01 28.40 -9.51
C LYS A 326 -27.57 29.84 -9.36
N THR A 327 -28.18 30.56 -8.44
CA THR A 327 -27.96 32.00 -8.21
C THR A 327 -27.56 32.28 -6.79
N LEU A 328 -26.85 33.40 -6.57
CA LEU A 328 -26.46 33.85 -5.23
C LEU A 328 -27.70 34.14 -4.36
N ALA A 329 -28.77 34.69 -4.94
CA ALA A 329 -30.01 34.94 -4.21
C ALA A 329 -30.66 33.66 -3.68
N GLU A 330 -30.66 32.58 -4.46
CA GLU A 330 -31.13 31.27 -4.04
C GLU A 330 -30.22 30.68 -2.94
N HIS A 331 -28.91 30.77 -3.12
CA HIS A 331 -27.92 30.35 -2.12
C HIS A 331 -28.13 31.07 -0.78
N ASN A 332 -28.30 32.38 -0.81
CA ASN A 332 -28.52 33.16 0.42
C ASN A 332 -29.79 32.70 1.16
N ARG A 333 -30.88 32.46 0.45
CA ARG A 333 -32.11 31.89 1.06
C ARG A 333 -31.88 30.54 1.71
N ASN A 334 -31.10 29.66 1.05
CA ASN A 334 -30.74 28.34 1.60
C ASN A 334 -29.85 28.49 2.84
N ALA A 335 -28.87 29.39 2.81
CA ALA A 335 -27.99 29.67 3.92
C ALA A 335 -28.75 30.28 5.11
N ASP A 336 -29.75 31.14 4.87
CA ASP A 336 -30.61 31.70 5.92
C ASP A 336 -31.43 30.60 6.62
N ARG A 337 -31.99 29.65 5.86
CA ARG A 337 -32.67 28.48 6.44
C ARG A 337 -31.76 27.66 7.33
N TYR A 338 -30.54 27.39 6.87
CA TYR A 338 -29.56 26.63 7.65
C TYR A 338 -29.19 27.40 8.95
N ARG A 339 -28.92 28.72 8.87
CA ARG A 339 -28.63 29.54 10.04
C ARG A 339 -29.79 29.60 11.02
N ALA A 340 -31.02 29.70 10.54
CA ALA A 340 -32.20 29.66 11.36
C ALA A 340 -32.41 28.32 12.08
N ALA A 341 -32.03 27.20 11.44
CA ALA A 341 -32.07 25.90 12.06
C ALA A 341 -31.00 25.69 13.15
N LEU A 342 -29.79 26.29 12.97
CA LEU A 342 -28.72 26.24 13.97
C LEU A 342 -29.07 27.02 15.28
N ASN A 343 -29.98 28.03 15.21
CA ASN A 343 -30.35 28.87 16.32
C ASN A 343 -31.61 28.37 17.05
N ARG A 344 -32.14 27.21 16.68
CA ARG A 344 -33.24 26.50 17.34
C ARG A 344 -32.74 25.47 18.33
#